data_a6843ce94c3b64d54e1d382227b2fb1b
#
_entry.id   a6843ce94c3b64d54e1d382227b2fb1b
#
_cell.length_a   1.000
_cell.length_b   1.000
_cell.length_c   1.000
_cell.angle_alpha   90.00
_cell.angle_beta   90.00
_cell.angle_gamma   90.00
#
_symmetry.space_group_name_H-M   'P 1'
#
loop_
_entity.id
_entity.type
_entity.pdbx_description
1 polymer ?
#
loop_
_entity_poly.entity_id
_entity_poly.type
_entity_poly.pdbx_seq_one_letter_code
_entity_poly.pdbx_strand_id
1 'polypeptide(L)'
;MKTREEALSYGLSFPDTYQEAPFHDDNWQLIRVKGSKKAFLWVYEKDGIIQLNVKANPEWRDYWRDAFASVIPGYHQNKEHWNTILLDGTVPDDAVRTMIAESYDIITDSPTKRIYEAVKQIPRGKVATYGQIAALAGEPKMARAVGNALHKNTDPEHIPCYLSLIHISEPTRLLSIS
;
A
#
# COMPACT_ATOMS: atom_id res chain seq x y z
N MET A 1 -1.31 -13.79 17.52
CA MET A 1 -2.01 -12.50 17.74
C MET A 1 -3.39 -12.81 18.31
N LYS A 2 -3.70 -12.29 19.48
CA LYS A 2 -4.95 -12.63 20.19
C LYS A 2 -5.63 -11.41 20.80
N THR A 3 -4.90 -10.31 20.99
CA THR A 3 -5.44 -9.11 21.65
C THR A 3 -5.46 -7.91 20.72
N ARG A 4 -6.25 -6.90 21.10
CA ARG A 4 -6.34 -5.60 20.43
C ARG A 4 -4.97 -4.91 20.43
N GLU A 5 -4.29 -4.92 21.58
CA GLU A 5 -3.00 -4.26 21.77
C GLU A 5 -1.91 -4.86 20.89
N GLU A 6 -1.89 -6.19 20.75
CA GLU A 6 -0.95 -6.87 19.84
C GLU A 6 -1.19 -6.46 18.38
N ALA A 7 -2.45 -6.39 17.94
CA ALA A 7 -2.79 -5.99 16.57
C ALA A 7 -2.42 -4.52 16.30
N LEU A 8 -2.76 -3.61 17.22
CA LEU A 8 -2.43 -2.19 17.11
C LEU A 8 -0.92 -1.97 17.13
N SER A 9 -0.19 -2.61 18.06
CA SER A 9 1.27 -2.51 18.15
C SER A 9 1.94 -3.00 16.87
N TYR A 10 1.45 -4.11 16.28
CA TYR A 10 1.98 -4.59 15.02
C TYR A 10 1.68 -3.63 13.87
N GLY A 11 0.47 -3.09 13.78
CA GLY A 11 0.12 -2.07 12.78
C GLY A 11 0.96 -0.80 12.90
N LEU A 12 1.29 -0.38 14.14
CA LEU A 12 2.15 0.77 14.40
C LEU A 12 3.64 0.52 14.13
N SER A 13 4.07 -0.73 13.97
CA SER A 13 5.45 -1.06 13.62
C SER A 13 5.82 -0.77 12.15
N PHE A 14 4.82 -0.55 11.30
CA PHE A 14 5.05 -0.17 9.91
C PHE A 14 5.45 1.31 9.79
N PRO A 15 6.29 1.66 8.78
CA PRO A 15 6.73 3.04 8.57
C PRO A 15 5.56 4.02 8.37
N ASP A 16 5.72 5.23 8.87
CA ASP A 16 4.79 6.35 8.66
C ASP A 16 3.34 6.06 9.04
N THR A 17 3.12 5.28 10.09
CA THR A 17 1.78 4.95 10.59
C THR A 17 1.41 5.77 11.83
N TYR A 18 0.12 5.86 12.09
CA TYR A 18 -0.44 6.43 13.31
C TYR A 18 -1.80 5.80 13.62
N GLN A 19 -2.14 5.82 14.90
CA GLN A 19 -3.43 5.32 15.41
C GLN A 19 -4.45 6.45 15.50
N GLU A 20 -5.72 6.15 15.21
CA GLU A 20 -6.84 7.06 15.33
C GLU A 20 -8.10 6.30 15.81
N ALA A 21 -8.84 6.90 16.73
CA ALA A 21 -10.20 6.48 17.08
C ALA A 21 -11.19 7.35 16.28
N PRO A 22 -11.86 6.82 15.25
CA PRO A 22 -12.67 7.64 14.33
C PRO A 22 -14.05 7.99 14.88
N PHE A 23 -14.49 7.30 15.92
CA PHE A 23 -15.81 7.46 16.53
C PHE A 23 -15.70 7.88 18.00
N HIS A 24 -16.82 8.27 18.59
CA HIS A 24 -16.88 8.66 20.02
C HIS A 24 -16.79 7.47 20.98
N ASP A 25 -16.93 6.23 20.47
CA ASP A 25 -16.69 5.03 21.24
C ASP A 25 -15.21 4.58 21.06
N ASP A 26 -14.65 4.00 22.12
CA ASP A 26 -13.28 3.50 22.09
C ASP A 26 -13.18 2.12 21.42
N ASN A 27 -14.28 1.58 20.93
CA ASN A 27 -14.30 0.25 20.35
C ASN A 27 -13.55 0.16 19.03
N TRP A 28 -13.69 1.20 18.18
CA TRP A 28 -13.08 1.21 16.85
C TRP A 28 -11.74 1.94 16.88
N GLN A 29 -10.69 1.24 16.51
CA GLN A 29 -9.34 1.78 16.40
C GLN A 29 -8.80 1.54 15.00
N LEU A 30 -8.17 2.54 14.41
CA LEU A 30 -7.62 2.49 13.07
C LEU A 30 -6.12 2.69 13.09
N ILE A 31 -5.40 1.97 12.22
CA ILE A 31 -4.04 2.33 11.87
C ILE A 31 -4.04 2.87 10.44
N ARG A 32 -3.56 4.11 10.31
CA ARG A 32 -3.50 4.86 9.05
C ARG A 32 -2.07 5.13 8.63
N VAL A 33 -1.90 5.38 7.34
CA VAL A 33 -0.62 5.86 6.77
C VAL A 33 -0.63 7.38 6.71
N LYS A 34 0.40 8.02 7.27
CA LYS A 34 0.61 9.47 7.20
C LYS A 34 0.61 9.95 5.75
N GLY A 35 0.21 11.19 5.53
CA GLY A 35 0.12 11.78 4.19
C GLY A 35 -1.10 11.33 3.39
N SER A 36 -1.34 10.04 3.20
CA SER A 36 -2.51 9.53 2.48
C SER A 36 -3.80 9.53 3.32
N LYS A 37 -3.67 9.49 4.65
CA LYS A 37 -4.77 9.33 5.62
C LYS A 37 -5.61 8.05 5.41
N LYS A 38 -5.14 7.11 4.59
CA LYS A 38 -5.84 5.85 4.34
C LYS A 38 -5.59 4.88 5.49
N ALA A 39 -6.64 4.21 5.97
CA ALA A 39 -6.53 3.15 6.95
C ALA A 39 -6.25 1.81 6.25
N PHE A 40 -5.30 1.04 6.77
CA PHE A 40 -5.02 -0.32 6.31
C PHE A 40 -5.40 -1.39 7.33
N LEU A 41 -5.58 -1.00 8.60
CA LEU A 41 -5.99 -1.89 9.66
C LEU A 41 -7.08 -1.20 10.49
N TRP A 42 -8.20 -1.90 10.69
CA TRP A 42 -9.26 -1.55 11.62
C TRP A 42 -9.33 -2.62 12.69
N VAL A 43 -9.36 -2.23 13.93
CA VAL A 43 -9.44 -3.15 15.09
C VAL A 43 -10.65 -2.77 15.91
N TYR A 44 -11.52 -3.74 16.17
CA TYR A 44 -12.73 -3.55 16.96
C TYR A 44 -13.14 -4.85 17.65
N GLU A 45 -14.00 -4.76 18.63
CA GLU A 45 -14.61 -5.92 19.28
C GLU A 45 -16.05 -6.06 18.83
N LYS A 46 -16.44 -7.29 18.54
CA LYS A 46 -17.81 -7.65 18.24
C LYS A 46 -18.09 -9.06 18.76
N ASP A 47 -19.23 -9.20 19.48
CA ASP A 47 -19.67 -10.48 20.08
C ASP A 47 -18.59 -11.10 21.00
N GLY A 48 -17.81 -10.26 21.70
CA GLY A 48 -16.74 -10.70 22.63
C GLY A 48 -15.46 -11.18 21.92
N ILE A 49 -15.34 -10.98 20.60
CA ILE A 49 -14.17 -11.36 19.81
C ILE A 49 -13.55 -10.11 19.19
N ILE A 50 -12.24 -9.97 19.32
CA ILE A 50 -11.49 -8.94 18.59
C ILE A 50 -11.46 -9.29 17.11
N GLN A 51 -11.84 -8.35 16.27
CA GLN A 51 -11.90 -8.49 14.83
C GLN A 51 -11.01 -7.45 14.16
N LEU A 52 -10.38 -7.85 13.06
CA LEU A 52 -9.52 -7.01 12.26
C LEU A 52 -10.09 -6.87 10.85
N ASN A 53 -10.29 -5.64 10.37
CA ASN A 53 -10.52 -5.45 8.93
C ASN A 53 -9.19 -5.07 8.26
N VAL A 54 -8.84 -5.82 7.23
CA VAL A 54 -7.65 -5.62 6.41
C VAL A 54 -8.02 -5.57 4.94
N LYS A 55 -7.31 -4.77 4.14
CA LYS A 55 -7.47 -4.78 2.68
C LYS A 55 -6.86 -6.05 2.10
N ALA A 56 -7.48 -6.54 1.03
CA ALA A 56 -6.97 -7.67 0.29
C ALA A 56 -7.15 -7.45 -1.22
N ASN A 57 -6.17 -7.87 -2.01
CA ASN A 57 -6.34 -7.99 -3.45
C ASN A 57 -7.36 -9.10 -3.75
N PRO A 58 -8.17 -8.98 -4.83
CA PRO A 58 -9.19 -9.96 -5.14
C PRO A 58 -8.68 -11.40 -5.24
N GLU A 59 -7.46 -11.59 -5.77
CA GLU A 59 -6.83 -12.93 -5.90
C GLU A 59 -6.50 -13.56 -4.54
N TRP A 60 -5.98 -12.79 -3.59
CA TRP A 60 -5.62 -13.26 -2.25
C TRP A 60 -6.77 -13.24 -1.27
N ARG A 61 -7.77 -12.38 -1.50
CA ARG A 61 -8.98 -12.29 -0.68
C ARG A 61 -9.67 -13.64 -0.51
N ASP A 62 -9.93 -14.31 -1.64
CA ASP A 62 -10.67 -15.57 -1.65
C ASP A 62 -9.77 -16.71 -1.12
N TYR A 63 -8.49 -16.70 -1.45
CA TYR A 63 -7.52 -17.65 -0.87
C TYR A 63 -7.56 -17.64 0.67
N TRP A 64 -7.51 -16.47 1.30
CA TRP A 64 -7.55 -16.37 2.76
C TRP A 64 -8.88 -16.81 3.36
N ARG A 65 -10.00 -16.54 2.69
CA ARG A 65 -11.34 -16.99 3.11
C ARG A 65 -11.51 -18.49 2.98
N ASP A 66 -10.93 -19.10 1.96
CA ASP A 66 -10.97 -20.55 1.74
C ASP A 66 -10.02 -21.29 2.70
N ALA A 67 -8.88 -20.67 3.04
CA ALA A 67 -7.91 -21.26 3.94
C ALA A 67 -8.36 -21.25 5.41
N PHE A 68 -9.13 -20.24 5.85
CA PHE A 68 -9.49 -20.06 7.26
C PHE A 68 -10.95 -19.64 7.41
N ALA A 69 -11.75 -20.43 8.12
CA ALA A 69 -13.16 -20.14 8.41
C ALA A 69 -13.37 -18.82 9.18
N SER A 70 -12.37 -18.40 9.97
CA SER A 70 -12.37 -17.14 10.73
C SER A 70 -11.84 -15.93 9.93
N VAL A 71 -11.65 -16.10 8.61
CA VAL A 71 -11.43 -15.00 7.67
C VAL A 71 -12.69 -14.87 6.82
N ILE A 72 -13.46 -13.80 7.03
CA ILE A 72 -14.77 -13.58 6.43
C ILE A 72 -14.81 -12.30 5.59
N PRO A 73 -15.84 -12.06 4.77
CA PRO A 73 -16.02 -10.81 4.05
C PRO A 73 -16.04 -9.59 4.98
N GLY A 74 -15.39 -8.49 4.57
CA GLY A 74 -15.19 -7.29 5.38
C GLY A 74 -16.48 -6.74 6.01
N TYR A 75 -16.52 -6.69 7.34
CA TYR A 75 -17.62 -6.14 8.10
C TYR A 75 -17.63 -4.61 8.00
N HIS A 76 -18.75 -4.02 7.61
CA HIS A 76 -18.91 -2.59 7.30
C HIS A 76 -17.92 -2.03 6.27
N GLN A 77 -17.32 -2.90 5.44
CA GLN A 77 -16.38 -2.54 4.38
C GLN A 77 -16.84 -3.11 3.03
N ASN A 78 -16.22 -2.64 1.95
CA ASN A 78 -16.44 -3.25 0.63
C ASN A 78 -15.87 -4.68 0.62
N LYS A 79 -16.77 -5.65 0.47
CA LYS A 79 -16.47 -7.09 0.56
C LYS A 79 -15.54 -7.59 -0.56
N GLU A 80 -15.40 -6.83 -1.63
CA GLU A 80 -14.49 -7.17 -2.74
C GLU A 80 -13.04 -6.82 -2.46
N HIS A 81 -12.80 -5.90 -1.50
CA HIS A 81 -11.47 -5.37 -1.20
C HIS A 81 -11.07 -5.49 0.27
N TRP A 82 -11.91 -6.11 1.10
CA TRP A 82 -11.67 -6.20 2.53
C TRP A 82 -12.03 -7.57 3.09
N ASN A 83 -11.17 -8.09 3.94
CA ASN A 83 -11.43 -9.24 4.80
C ASN A 83 -11.58 -8.78 6.25
N THR A 84 -12.39 -9.51 7.00
CA THR A 84 -12.42 -9.47 8.46
C THR A 84 -11.79 -10.74 9.00
N ILE A 85 -10.83 -10.60 9.91
CA ILE A 85 -10.16 -11.70 10.61
C ILE A 85 -10.72 -11.71 12.04
N LEU A 86 -11.26 -12.84 12.47
CA LEU A 86 -11.68 -13.05 13.86
C LEU A 86 -10.46 -13.58 14.64
N LEU A 87 -10.08 -12.88 15.72
CA LEU A 87 -8.97 -13.32 16.58
C LEU A 87 -9.45 -14.35 17.62
N ASP A 88 -10.07 -15.41 17.16
CA ASP A 88 -10.56 -16.54 17.97
C ASP A 88 -9.48 -17.62 18.25
N GLY A 89 -8.28 -17.41 17.71
CA GLY A 89 -7.14 -18.32 17.86
C GLY A 89 -7.05 -19.43 16.83
N THR A 90 -7.96 -19.48 15.85
CA THR A 90 -7.95 -20.49 14.77
C THR A 90 -7.03 -20.11 13.60
N VAL A 91 -6.85 -18.80 13.36
CA VAL A 91 -5.92 -18.30 12.33
C VAL A 91 -4.52 -18.20 12.93
N PRO A 92 -3.49 -18.84 12.34
CA PRO A 92 -2.11 -18.73 12.80
C PRO A 92 -1.60 -17.27 12.84
N ASP A 93 -0.76 -16.95 13.81
CA ASP A 93 -0.22 -15.60 14.02
C ASP A 93 0.52 -15.04 12.80
N ASP A 94 1.29 -15.88 12.12
CA ASP A 94 2.02 -15.53 10.90
C ASP A 94 1.08 -15.19 9.75
N ALA A 95 -0.01 -15.91 9.59
CA ALA A 95 -1.05 -15.63 8.60
C ALA A 95 -1.74 -14.29 8.89
N VAL A 96 -2.09 -14.00 10.15
CA VAL A 96 -2.66 -12.69 10.54
C VAL A 96 -1.70 -11.56 10.23
N ARG A 97 -0.41 -11.72 10.58
CA ARG A 97 0.63 -10.73 10.30
C ARG A 97 0.82 -10.50 8.80
N THR A 98 0.81 -11.58 8.01
CA THR A 98 0.91 -11.50 6.55
C THR A 98 -0.24 -10.69 5.97
N MET A 99 -1.50 -10.97 6.35
CA MET A 99 -2.67 -10.22 5.87
C MET A 99 -2.63 -8.74 6.26
N ILE A 100 -2.12 -8.39 7.44
CA ILE A 100 -1.94 -6.97 7.84
C ILE A 100 -0.84 -6.31 6.99
N ALA A 101 0.28 -6.99 6.73
CA ALA A 101 1.37 -6.49 5.90
C ALA A 101 0.92 -6.29 4.45
N GLU A 102 0.20 -7.24 3.87
CA GLU A 102 -0.42 -7.10 2.54
C GLU A 102 -1.36 -5.89 2.47
N SER A 103 -2.17 -5.67 3.50
CA SER A 103 -3.06 -4.52 3.58
C SER A 103 -2.30 -3.19 3.60
N TYR A 104 -1.18 -3.12 4.32
CA TYR A 104 -0.30 -1.96 4.34
C TYR A 104 0.31 -1.73 2.95
N ASP A 105 0.81 -2.78 2.30
CA ASP A 105 1.41 -2.69 0.97
C ASP A 105 0.41 -2.19 -0.07
N ILE A 106 -0.82 -2.69 -0.07
CA ILE A 106 -1.90 -2.22 -0.98
C ILE A 106 -2.14 -0.71 -0.82
N ILE A 107 -2.08 -0.20 0.40
CA ILE A 107 -2.32 1.24 0.66
C ILE A 107 -1.12 2.11 0.31
N THR A 108 0.09 1.59 0.50
CA THR A 108 1.34 2.31 0.26
C THR A 108 1.88 2.13 -1.14
N ASP A 109 1.43 1.14 -1.90
CA ASP A 109 1.75 0.96 -3.31
C ASP A 109 0.98 1.97 -4.18
N SER A 110 1.39 3.24 -4.09
CA SER A 110 0.81 4.29 -4.91
C SER A 110 1.55 4.40 -6.25
N PRO A 111 0.86 4.83 -7.34
CA PRO A 111 1.53 5.15 -8.61
C PRO A 111 2.70 6.11 -8.44
N THR A 112 2.59 7.08 -7.54
CA THR A 112 3.67 8.03 -7.23
C THR A 112 4.88 7.34 -6.63
N LYS A 113 4.69 6.40 -5.68
CA LYS A 113 5.79 5.61 -5.09
C LYS A 113 6.50 4.78 -6.17
N ARG A 114 5.75 4.06 -7.01
CA ARG A 114 6.32 3.27 -8.12
C ARG A 114 7.09 4.13 -9.11
N ILE A 115 6.59 5.33 -9.42
CA ILE A 115 7.28 6.31 -10.27
C ILE A 115 8.60 6.73 -9.63
N TYR A 116 8.60 7.05 -8.35
CA TYR A 116 9.82 7.47 -7.64
C TYR A 116 10.86 6.34 -7.57
N GLU A 117 10.45 5.11 -7.31
CA GLU A 117 11.34 3.95 -7.34
C GLU A 117 11.91 3.70 -8.74
N ALA A 118 11.10 3.86 -9.79
CA ALA A 118 11.58 3.78 -11.17
C ALA A 118 12.63 4.87 -11.50
N VAL A 119 12.42 6.10 -11.03
CA VAL A 119 13.39 7.20 -11.23
C VAL A 119 14.72 6.94 -10.52
N LYS A 120 14.69 6.37 -9.30
CA LYS A 120 15.91 5.99 -8.57
C LYS A 120 16.75 4.93 -9.29
N GLN A 121 16.14 4.14 -10.17
CA GLN A 121 16.84 3.12 -10.96
C GLN A 121 17.59 3.70 -12.18
N ILE A 122 17.40 4.98 -12.51
CA ILE A 122 18.09 5.61 -13.64
C ILE A 122 19.58 5.71 -13.30
N PRO A 123 20.49 5.08 -14.07
CA PRO A 123 21.93 5.12 -13.79
C PRO A 123 22.47 6.56 -13.89
N ARG A 124 23.53 6.85 -13.13
CA ARG A 124 24.23 8.13 -13.22
C ARG A 124 24.71 8.38 -14.67
N GLY A 125 24.49 9.59 -15.17
CA GLY A 125 24.84 9.99 -16.54
C GLY A 125 23.87 9.50 -17.61
N LYS A 126 22.75 8.90 -17.23
CA LYS A 126 21.66 8.51 -18.12
C LYS A 126 20.42 9.36 -17.83
N VAL A 127 19.53 9.44 -18.81
CA VAL A 127 18.22 10.09 -18.69
C VAL A 127 17.13 9.14 -19.18
N ALA A 128 15.92 9.26 -18.67
CA ALA A 128 14.78 8.48 -19.10
C ALA A 128 13.61 9.39 -19.48
N THR A 129 12.84 9.02 -20.51
CA THR A 129 11.60 9.71 -20.84
C THR A 129 10.51 9.35 -19.84
N TYR A 130 9.48 10.18 -19.73
CA TYR A 130 8.30 9.88 -18.89
C TYR A 130 7.63 8.56 -19.29
N GLY A 131 7.62 8.21 -20.59
CA GLY A 131 7.12 6.93 -21.07
C GLY A 131 7.95 5.73 -20.59
N GLN A 132 9.30 5.86 -20.59
CA GLN A 132 10.18 4.82 -20.06
C GLN A 132 10.03 4.65 -18.54
N ILE A 133 9.93 5.76 -17.79
CA ILE A 133 9.66 5.72 -16.34
C ILE A 133 8.29 5.09 -16.06
N ALA A 134 7.25 5.42 -16.84
CA ALA A 134 5.94 4.82 -16.70
C ALA A 134 5.96 3.30 -16.96
N ALA A 135 6.70 2.84 -17.97
CA ALA A 135 6.89 1.41 -18.26
C ALA A 135 7.64 0.70 -17.12
N LEU A 136 8.71 1.30 -16.58
CA LEU A 136 9.45 0.78 -15.43
C LEU A 136 8.59 0.73 -14.15
N ALA A 137 7.67 1.68 -13.99
CA ALA A 137 6.70 1.71 -12.90
C ALA A 137 5.53 0.72 -13.08
N GLY A 138 5.57 -0.12 -14.14
CA GLY A 138 4.60 -1.18 -14.40
C GLY A 138 3.33 -0.75 -15.15
N GLU A 139 3.21 0.54 -15.56
CA GLU A 139 2.02 1.03 -16.26
C GLU A 139 2.40 2.02 -17.37
N PRO A 140 2.68 1.54 -18.60
CA PRO A 140 3.15 2.39 -19.71
C PRO A 140 2.26 3.59 -20.06
N LYS A 141 0.97 3.53 -19.73
CA LYS A 141 0.00 4.62 -19.99
C LYS A 141 0.09 5.77 -18.99
N MET A 142 0.90 5.65 -17.94
CA MET A 142 1.02 6.66 -16.87
C MET A 142 1.98 7.83 -17.17
N ALA A 143 2.45 8.06 -18.38
CA ALA A 143 3.43 9.12 -18.68
C ALA A 143 3.02 10.50 -18.14
N ARG A 144 1.73 10.87 -18.23
CA ARG A 144 1.22 12.12 -17.63
C ARG A 144 1.30 12.13 -16.11
N ALA A 145 1.03 10.98 -15.47
CA ALA A 145 1.14 10.85 -14.02
C ALA A 145 2.60 10.94 -13.56
N VAL A 146 3.56 10.46 -14.35
CA VAL A 146 4.99 10.63 -14.11
C VAL A 146 5.33 12.12 -14.04
N GLY A 147 4.95 12.92 -15.04
CA GLY A 147 5.17 14.37 -15.03
C GLY A 147 4.60 15.03 -13.78
N ASN A 148 3.35 14.73 -13.43
CA ASN A 148 2.67 15.29 -12.25
C ASN A 148 3.35 14.87 -10.93
N ALA A 149 3.82 13.63 -10.81
CA ALA A 149 4.50 13.14 -9.62
C ALA A 149 5.86 13.83 -9.45
N LEU A 150 6.64 13.92 -10.53
CA LEU A 150 7.97 14.52 -10.49
C LEU A 150 7.93 16.03 -10.28
N HIS A 151 6.90 16.72 -10.80
CA HIS A 151 6.67 18.15 -10.51
C HIS A 151 6.38 18.42 -9.03
N LYS A 152 5.76 17.48 -8.34
CA LYS A 152 5.44 17.57 -6.89
C LYS A 152 6.55 17.00 -6.00
N ASN A 153 7.65 16.56 -6.57
CA ASN A 153 8.75 15.98 -5.81
C ASN A 153 9.43 17.03 -4.91
N THR A 154 9.41 16.78 -3.61
CA THR A 154 10.03 17.63 -2.58
C THR A 154 11.40 17.13 -2.12
N ASP A 155 11.85 15.99 -2.65
CA ASP A 155 13.12 15.34 -2.29
C ASP A 155 13.97 15.03 -3.54
N PRO A 156 14.52 16.05 -4.20
CA PRO A 156 15.32 15.88 -5.41
C PRO A 156 16.68 15.22 -5.18
N GLU A 157 17.17 15.18 -3.93
CA GLU A 157 18.44 14.55 -3.58
C GLU A 157 18.35 13.03 -3.65
N HIS A 158 17.25 12.45 -3.19
CA HIS A 158 17.02 11.02 -3.21
C HIS A 158 16.18 10.55 -4.42
N ILE A 159 15.43 11.47 -5.05
CA ILE A 159 14.61 11.20 -6.24
C ILE A 159 15.08 12.14 -7.35
N PRO A 160 16.03 11.72 -8.19
CA PRO A 160 16.70 12.58 -9.19
C PRO A 160 15.77 12.90 -10.37
N CYS A 161 14.72 13.69 -10.13
CA CYS A 161 13.73 14.05 -11.14
C CYS A 161 14.31 14.82 -12.34
N TYR A 162 15.46 15.46 -12.18
CA TYR A 162 16.20 16.14 -13.26
C TYR A 162 16.76 15.18 -14.32
N LEU A 163 16.79 13.88 -14.08
CA LEU A 163 17.17 12.84 -15.06
C LEU A 163 15.99 12.42 -15.94
N SER A 164 14.80 12.97 -15.71
CA SER A 164 13.59 12.67 -16.46
C SER A 164 13.32 13.72 -17.54
N LEU A 165 12.89 13.27 -18.74
CA LEU A 165 12.61 14.13 -19.88
C LEU A 165 11.15 13.98 -20.32
N ILE A 166 10.50 15.14 -20.61
CA ILE A 166 9.25 15.19 -21.34
C ILE A 166 9.56 14.77 -22.79
N HIS A 167 8.74 13.93 -23.39
CA HIS A 167 8.81 13.60 -24.80
C HIS A 167 8.40 14.85 -25.63
N ILE A 168 9.37 15.71 -25.91
CA ILE A 168 9.24 16.68 -27.01
C ILE A 168 9.78 15.95 -28.22
N SER A 169 8.95 15.84 -29.24
CA SER A 169 9.23 15.18 -30.51
C SER A 169 10.51 15.69 -31.16
N GLU A 170 11.63 14.96 -30.92
CA GLU A 170 12.75 14.86 -31.84
C GLU A 170 13.65 13.67 -31.43
N PRO A 171 14.29 12.97 -32.39
CA PRO A 171 14.89 11.67 -32.15
C PRO A 171 16.23 11.78 -31.46
N THR A 172 16.23 11.74 -30.15
CA THR A 172 17.47 11.55 -29.40
C THR A 172 17.63 10.05 -29.10
N ARG A 173 18.73 9.50 -29.53
CA ARG A 173 19.12 8.09 -29.48
C ARG A 173 18.62 7.38 -28.22
N LEU A 174 17.75 6.40 -28.44
CA LEU A 174 17.31 5.43 -27.45
C LEU A 174 18.54 4.77 -26.81
N LEU A 175 18.71 4.94 -25.52
CA LEU A 175 19.62 4.15 -24.74
C LEU A 175 18.91 2.85 -24.41
N SER A 176 19.35 1.74 -25.04
CA SER A 176 18.98 0.40 -24.63
C SER A 176 19.50 0.17 -23.21
N ILE A 177 18.61 -0.07 -22.29
CA ILE A 177 18.95 -0.64 -21.00
C ILE A 177 19.07 -2.14 -21.23
N SER A 178 20.29 -2.65 -21.24
CA SER A 178 20.64 -4.09 -21.22
C SER A 178 20.71 -4.52 -19.77
#